data_8735635594539c00eb33fed10ef7352a
#
_entry.id   8735635594539c00eb33fed10ef7352a
#
_cell.length_a   1.000
_cell.length_b   1.000
_cell.length_c   1.000
_cell.angle_alpha   90.00
_cell.angle_beta   90.00
_cell.angle_gamma   90.00
#
_symmetry.space_group_name_H-M   'P 1'
#
loop_
_entity.id
_entity.type
_entity.pdbx_description
1 polymer ?
#
loop_
_entity_poly.entity_id
_entity_poly.type
_entity_poly.pdbx_seq_one_letter_code
_entity_poly.pdbx_strand_id
1 'polypeptide(L)'
;MHTNEHTQKAETFIVPIGPQHPALREPGHFEFTIEGEIVTAASVRLGYAHRGIEKGTESRNWVQNLYMLERICGICSHIHATAYCLGVEQLAGVEAPPRAQAIREMVAELERTHSHLLWLGEAAHEAGFETLFMYAWRDRETVMDILEALTGNRVNYSANLLGGVKYDVTGEQASKIEQGLDYLEERTRHYLDVVTSDPVFIQRTRGIGVMTAVQADRLGVVGPTARASGVVRDVRVEAPYAAYTAFPITPVLAQAGDLEARFVVRLRELFESYGVIRRILANLPPGELVLKRMPRRIKAGEAISRVEAPRGELFYFIRSNGSDTPDRVKVRTPTLCNMASVLTLTVGRHLADVPMILVGIDPCFSCNDRGLVLKRGADHEHWTWDRLRQIGLDYYAGERGSGGVGGTSISPAPLPPCPPALLTGMHV
;
A
#
# COMPACT_ATOMS: atom_id res chain seq x y z
N MET A 1 -33.74 53.63 5.47
CA MET A 1 -32.54 52.90 5.91
C MET A 1 -32.37 51.70 4.99
N HIS A 2 -31.52 51.84 3.98
CA HIS A 2 -31.14 50.71 3.11
C HIS A 2 -29.96 50.02 3.77
N THR A 3 -30.20 48.84 4.34
CA THR A 3 -29.13 47.94 4.75
C THR A 3 -28.57 47.30 3.50
N ASN A 4 -27.41 47.79 3.03
CA ASN A 4 -26.57 47.08 2.06
C ASN A 4 -26.00 45.84 2.75
N GLU A 5 -26.63 44.69 2.59
CA GLU A 5 -25.99 43.40 2.81
C GLU A 5 -24.97 43.19 1.67
N HIS A 6 -23.75 43.66 1.90
CA HIS A 6 -22.60 43.19 1.15
C HIS A 6 -22.36 41.73 1.54
N THR A 7 -22.97 40.81 0.85
CA THR A 7 -22.51 39.42 0.80
C THR A 7 -21.13 39.46 0.19
N GLN A 8 -20.07 39.58 1.01
CA GLN A 8 -18.71 39.32 0.57
C GLN A 8 -18.70 37.89 0.06
N LYS A 9 -18.51 37.71 -1.24
CA LYS A 9 -18.28 36.41 -1.85
C LYS A 9 -17.00 35.91 -1.21
N ALA A 10 -17.06 34.77 -0.48
CA ALA A 10 -15.89 34.21 0.16
C ALA A 10 -14.83 33.95 -0.93
N GLU A 11 -13.61 34.43 -0.68
CA GLU A 11 -12.50 34.20 -1.61
C GLU A 11 -12.17 32.71 -1.67
N THR A 12 -12.00 32.22 -2.89
CA THR A 12 -11.68 30.81 -3.16
C THR A 12 -10.18 30.66 -3.38
N PHE A 13 -9.54 29.76 -2.66
CA PHE A 13 -8.11 29.48 -2.75
C PHE A 13 -7.88 28.03 -3.19
N ILE A 14 -6.75 27.79 -3.87
CA ILE A 14 -6.26 26.44 -4.16
C ILE A 14 -5.06 26.18 -3.26
N VAL A 15 -5.16 25.13 -2.44
CA VAL A 15 -4.10 24.68 -1.55
C VAL A 15 -3.51 23.39 -2.11
N PRO A 16 -2.27 23.40 -2.61
CA PRO A 16 -1.57 22.18 -3.05
C PRO A 16 -0.94 21.47 -1.85
N ILE A 17 -1.08 20.14 -1.80
CA ILE A 17 -0.34 19.24 -0.90
C ILE A 17 0.49 18.28 -1.74
N GLY A 18 1.79 18.42 -1.71
CA GLY A 18 2.72 17.64 -2.51
C GLY A 18 3.26 18.36 -3.76
N PRO A 19 4.11 17.68 -4.58
CA PRO A 19 4.44 16.25 -4.49
C PRO A 19 5.26 15.84 -3.27
N GLN A 20 6.04 16.75 -2.67
CA GLN A 20 6.78 16.54 -1.42
C GLN A 20 6.18 17.44 -0.36
N HIS A 21 5.59 16.85 0.66
CA HIS A 21 4.93 17.57 1.75
C HIS A 21 5.04 16.76 3.05
N PRO A 22 5.17 17.39 4.22
CA PRO A 22 5.29 16.68 5.51
C PRO A 22 4.15 15.69 5.79
N ALA A 23 2.92 15.98 5.36
CA ALA A 23 1.76 15.08 5.49
C ALA A 23 1.77 13.90 4.49
N LEU A 24 2.78 13.79 3.61
CA LEU A 24 2.92 12.71 2.64
C LEU A 24 4.25 11.99 2.84
N ARG A 25 4.20 10.69 3.09
CA ARG A 25 5.42 9.86 3.27
C ARG A 25 6.07 9.46 1.95
N GLU A 26 5.30 9.52 0.88
CA GLU A 26 5.74 9.24 -0.48
C GLU A 26 5.17 10.32 -1.42
N PRO A 27 5.77 10.60 -2.57
CA PRO A 27 5.36 11.69 -3.44
C PRO A 27 3.98 11.45 -4.07
N GLY A 28 3.06 12.35 -3.81
CA GLY A 28 1.74 12.47 -4.41
C GLY A 28 1.35 13.94 -4.48
N HIS A 29 0.44 14.33 -5.34
CA HIS A 29 0.01 15.71 -5.45
C HIS A 29 -1.51 15.82 -5.35
N PHE A 30 -1.96 16.55 -4.35
CA PHE A 30 -3.36 16.88 -4.14
C PHE A 30 -3.56 18.38 -4.33
N GLU A 31 -4.69 18.76 -4.88
CA GLU A 31 -5.13 20.15 -4.94
C GLU A 31 -6.50 20.23 -4.28
N PHE A 32 -6.60 21.06 -3.25
CA PHE A 32 -7.84 21.34 -2.54
C PHE A 32 -8.29 22.77 -2.83
N THR A 33 -9.49 22.91 -3.36
CA THR A 33 -10.15 24.21 -3.46
C THR A 33 -10.85 24.47 -2.15
N ILE A 34 -10.58 25.61 -1.52
CA ILE A 34 -11.15 25.98 -0.24
C ILE A 34 -11.90 27.31 -0.34
N GLU A 35 -12.96 27.41 0.42
CA GLU A 35 -13.75 28.64 0.63
C GLU A 35 -13.81 28.89 2.15
N GLY A 36 -13.11 29.93 2.60
CA GLY A 36 -12.79 30.09 4.01
C GLY A 36 -11.86 28.95 4.49
N GLU A 37 -12.37 28.08 5.38
CA GLU A 37 -11.64 26.91 5.89
C GLU A 37 -12.21 25.59 5.36
N ILE A 38 -13.25 25.63 4.53
CA ILE A 38 -13.95 24.45 4.04
C ILE A 38 -13.45 24.05 2.67
N VAL A 39 -13.15 22.77 2.50
CA VAL A 39 -12.80 22.18 1.21
C VAL A 39 -14.05 22.07 0.34
N THR A 40 -14.06 22.70 -0.81
CA THR A 40 -15.19 22.67 -1.76
C THR A 40 -14.93 21.72 -2.93
N ALA A 41 -13.67 21.50 -3.29
CA ALA A 41 -13.28 20.49 -4.28
C ALA A 41 -11.92 19.90 -3.96
N ALA A 42 -11.69 18.69 -4.42
CA ALA A 42 -10.42 17.98 -4.24
C ALA A 42 -10.05 17.21 -5.51
N SER A 43 -8.77 17.21 -5.84
CA SER A 43 -8.23 16.44 -6.95
C SER A 43 -6.90 15.80 -6.56
N VAL A 44 -6.50 14.74 -7.26
CA VAL A 44 -5.25 14.04 -7.04
C VAL A 44 -4.53 13.77 -8.36
N ARG A 45 -3.22 13.96 -8.35
CA ARG A 45 -2.33 13.55 -9.42
C ARG A 45 -1.30 12.56 -8.87
N LEU A 46 -1.31 11.36 -9.42
CA LEU A 46 -0.38 10.27 -9.12
C LEU A 46 0.65 10.16 -10.25
N GLY A 47 1.69 9.35 -10.05
CA GLY A 47 2.71 9.09 -11.06
C GLY A 47 4.12 9.50 -10.66
N TYR A 48 4.30 10.18 -9.53
CA TYR A 48 5.61 10.64 -9.08
C TYR A 48 6.55 9.52 -8.63
N ALA A 49 6.01 8.39 -8.17
CA ALA A 49 6.77 7.20 -7.81
C ALA A 49 6.73 6.11 -8.92
N HIS A 50 6.33 6.46 -10.15
CA HIS A 50 6.28 5.51 -11.26
C HIS A 50 7.68 5.03 -11.65
N ARG A 51 7.89 3.70 -11.66
CA ARG A 51 9.19 3.07 -11.94
C ARG A 51 9.17 2.08 -13.11
N GLY A 52 8.07 2.01 -13.85
CA GLY A 52 7.91 1.13 -15.01
C GLY A 52 7.93 -0.36 -14.67
N ILE A 53 7.56 -0.77 -13.44
CA ILE A 53 7.72 -2.15 -12.97
C ILE A 53 6.89 -3.12 -13.82
N GLU A 54 5.62 -2.82 -14.10
CA GLU A 54 4.78 -3.69 -14.92
C GLU A 54 5.40 -3.92 -16.31
N LYS A 55 5.95 -2.87 -16.95
CA LYS A 55 6.65 -3.01 -18.23
C LYS A 55 7.94 -3.79 -18.09
N GLY A 56 8.68 -3.56 -17.01
CA GLY A 56 9.91 -4.27 -16.71
C GLY A 56 9.73 -5.79 -16.55
N THR A 57 8.52 -6.27 -16.21
CA THR A 57 8.25 -7.71 -16.09
C THR A 57 8.32 -8.43 -17.43
N GLU A 58 8.01 -7.78 -18.54
CA GLU A 58 7.95 -8.38 -19.88
C GLU A 58 9.33 -8.79 -20.40
N SER A 59 10.41 -8.22 -19.85
CA SER A 59 11.80 -8.49 -20.27
C SER A 59 12.61 -9.34 -19.30
N ARG A 60 12.00 -9.83 -18.22
CA ARG A 60 12.64 -10.61 -17.17
C ARG A 60 12.00 -11.99 -17.03
N ASN A 61 12.80 -12.99 -16.70
CA ASN A 61 12.26 -14.33 -16.46
C ASN A 61 11.39 -14.38 -15.18
N TRP A 62 10.67 -15.47 -15.02
CA TRP A 62 9.71 -15.66 -13.93
C TRP A 62 10.35 -15.49 -12.53
N VAL A 63 11.59 -15.95 -12.34
CA VAL A 63 12.29 -15.82 -11.05
C VAL A 63 12.77 -14.37 -10.81
N GLN A 64 13.33 -13.73 -11.83
CA GLN A 64 13.76 -12.34 -11.71
C GLN A 64 12.60 -11.38 -11.40
N ASN A 65 11.43 -11.67 -11.96
CA ASN A 65 10.23 -10.89 -11.71
C ASN A 65 9.74 -11.02 -10.28
N LEU A 66 9.92 -12.16 -9.62
CA LEU A 66 9.59 -12.31 -8.20
C LEU A 66 10.27 -11.24 -7.34
N TYR A 67 11.60 -11.10 -7.52
CA TYR A 67 12.38 -10.11 -6.77
C TYR A 67 12.08 -8.67 -7.15
N MET A 68 11.73 -8.41 -8.41
CA MET A 68 11.37 -7.07 -8.85
C MET A 68 10.00 -6.65 -8.32
N LEU A 69 9.02 -7.55 -8.34
CA LEU A 69 7.66 -7.28 -7.87
C LEU A 69 7.59 -7.16 -6.34
N GLU A 70 8.42 -7.89 -5.61
CA GLU A 70 8.59 -7.70 -4.17
C GLU A 70 8.99 -6.25 -3.84
N ARG A 71 9.78 -5.60 -4.70
CA ARG A 71 10.25 -4.22 -4.53
C ARG A 71 9.28 -3.14 -5.03
N ILE A 72 8.05 -3.49 -5.35
CA ILE A 72 6.99 -2.50 -5.58
C ILE A 72 6.81 -1.66 -4.32
N CYS A 73 6.84 -2.30 -3.15
CA CYS A 73 6.63 -1.66 -1.87
C CYS A 73 7.63 -2.17 -0.83
N GLY A 74 8.11 -1.28 0.04
CA GLY A 74 8.94 -1.63 1.18
C GLY A 74 8.14 -1.97 2.46
N ILE A 75 6.81 -1.87 2.42
CA ILE A 75 5.94 -2.13 3.58
C ILE A 75 5.14 -3.41 3.41
N CYS A 76 4.73 -3.75 2.17
CA CYS A 76 3.96 -4.95 1.85
C CYS A 76 4.68 -5.79 0.78
N SER A 77 5.98 -5.97 0.94
CA SER A 77 6.85 -6.63 -0.04
C SER A 77 6.55 -8.12 -0.20
N HIS A 78 6.35 -8.83 0.92
CA HIS A 78 6.07 -10.26 0.93
C HIS A 78 4.73 -10.60 0.29
N ILE A 79 3.70 -9.79 0.56
CA ILE A 79 2.37 -10.05 0.00
C ILE A 79 2.33 -9.82 -1.52
N HIS A 80 3.13 -8.86 -2.06
CA HIS A 80 3.35 -8.73 -3.49
C HIS A 80 4.00 -9.97 -4.09
N ALA A 81 5.06 -10.47 -3.44
CA ALA A 81 5.73 -11.70 -3.84
C ALA A 81 4.78 -12.92 -3.77
N THR A 82 3.96 -13.02 -2.71
CA THR A 82 2.96 -14.09 -2.54
C THR A 82 1.93 -14.06 -3.66
N ALA A 83 1.35 -12.90 -3.96
CA ALA A 83 0.38 -12.76 -5.05
C ALA A 83 0.96 -13.20 -6.40
N TYR A 84 2.19 -12.81 -6.68
CA TYR A 84 2.87 -13.22 -7.90
C TYR A 84 3.13 -14.73 -7.94
N CYS A 85 3.63 -15.32 -6.85
CA CYS A 85 3.86 -16.76 -6.76
C CYS A 85 2.59 -17.57 -7.00
N LEU A 86 1.48 -17.21 -6.34
CA LEU A 86 0.20 -17.88 -6.50
C LEU A 86 -0.29 -17.85 -7.96
N GLY A 87 -0.19 -16.70 -8.64
CA GLY A 87 -0.60 -16.62 -10.04
C GLY A 87 0.29 -17.39 -10.99
N VAL A 88 1.61 -17.42 -10.78
CA VAL A 88 2.55 -18.22 -11.58
C VAL A 88 2.38 -19.72 -11.30
N GLU A 89 2.20 -20.12 -10.04
CA GLU A 89 1.94 -21.51 -9.64
C GLU A 89 0.64 -22.02 -10.26
N GLN A 90 -0.41 -21.21 -10.29
CA GLN A 90 -1.67 -21.52 -10.98
C GLN A 90 -1.45 -21.76 -12.48
N LEU A 91 -0.70 -20.90 -13.17
CA LEU A 91 -0.36 -21.06 -14.60
C LEU A 91 0.50 -22.32 -14.84
N ALA A 92 1.41 -22.62 -13.94
CA ALA A 92 2.27 -23.80 -14.01
C ALA A 92 1.52 -25.10 -13.69
N GLY A 93 0.34 -25.01 -13.06
CA GLY A 93 -0.42 -26.17 -12.59
C GLY A 93 0.27 -26.89 -11.44
N VAL A 94 0.93 -26.16 -10.55
CA VAL A 94 1.63 -26.69 -9.38
C VAL A 94 1.13 -26.03 -8.10
N GLU A 95 1.30 -26.70 -6.98
CA GLU A 95 0.95 -26.20 -5.66
C GLU A 95 2.16 -26.30 -4.73
N ALA A 96 2.45 -25.23 -3.97
CA ALA A 96 3.52 -25.21 -2.99
C ALA A 96 3.22 -26.18 -1.84
N PRO A 97 4.25 -26.80 -1.22
CA PRO A 97 4.05 -27.72 -0.09
C PRO A 97 3.30 -27.07 1.08
N PRO A 98 2.51 -27.83 1.86
CA PRO A 98 1.73 -27.30 2.98
C PRO A 98 2.57 -26.53 4.01
N ARG A 99 3.80 -27.02 4.30
CA ARG A 99 4.73 -26.29 5.18
C ARG A 99 5.09 -24.91 4.64
N ALA A 100 5.39 -24.83 3.35
CA ALA A 100 5.70 -23.56 2.69
C ALA A 100 4.50 -22.61 2.70
N GLN A 101 3.29 -23.13 2.50
CA GLN A 101 2.06 -22.34 2.55
C GLN A 101 1.84 -21.75 3.94
N ALA A 102 2.05 -22.53 5.02
CA ALA A 102 1.94 -22.04 6.39
C ALA A 102 2.99 -20.97 6.72
N ILE A 103 4.23 -21.13 6.26
CA ILE A 103 5.28 -20.12 6.43
C ILE A 103 4.96 -18.83 5.64
N ARG A 104 4.44 -18.93 4.42
CA ARG A 104 3.98 -17.76 3.65
C ARG A 104 2.93 -16.96 4.42
N GLU A 105 1.96 -17.65 5.01
CA GLU A 105 0.92 -17.01 5.81
C GLU A 105 1.50 -16.34 7.06
N MET A 106 2.35 -17.05 7.80
CA MET A 106 3.00 -16.52 9.00
C MET A 106 3.80 -15.24 8.69
N VAL A 107 4.60 -15.23 7.63
CA VAL A 107 5.36 -14.05 7.22
C VAL A 107 4.44 -12.92 6.74
N ALA A 108 3.32 -13.24 6.08
CA ALA A 108 2.32 -12.24 5.67
C ALA A 108 1.65 -11.57 6.88
N GLU A 109 1.37 -12.32 7.96
CA GLU A 109 0.78 -11.76 9.17
C GLU A 109 1.81 -10.99 10.03
N LEU A 110 3.09 -11.38 10.02
CA LEU A 110 4.18 -10.56 10.56
C LEU A 110 4.34 -9.24 9.77
N GLU A 111 4.27 -9.30 8.44
CA GLU A 111 4.26 -8.12 7.57
C GLU A 111 3.07 -7.20 7.86
N ARG A 112 1.88 -7.75 8.06
CA ARG A 112 0.69 -7.00 8.49
C ARG A 112 0.93 -6.31 9.83
N THR A 113 1.53 -7.00 10.77
CA THR A 113 1.83 -6.49 12.10
C THR A 113 2.73 -5.24 12.01
N HIS A 114 3.87 -5.34 11.33
CA HIS A 114 4.75 -4.17 11.21
C HIS A 114 4.10 -3.03 10.43
N SER A 115 3.27 -3.34 9.43
CA SER A 115 2.58 -2.33 8.62
C SER A 115 1.53 -1.55 9.42
N HIS A 116 0.74 -2.24 10.26
CA HIS A 116 -0.25 -1.58 11.09
C HIS A 116 0.38 -0.74 12.21
N LEU A 117 1.49 -1.21 12.78
CA LEU A 117 2.27 -0.41 13.77
C LEU A 117 2.92 0.81 13.12
N LEU A 118 3.44 0.69 11.89
CA LEU A 118 3.93 1.83 11.13
C LEU A 118 2.82 2.86 10.93
N TRP A 119 1.67 2.41 10.44
CA TRP A 119 0.53 3.28 10.19
C TRP A 119 0.01 3.94 11.48
N LEU A 120 -0.04 3.21 12.59
CA LEU A 120 -0.42 3.75 13.90
C LEU A 120 0.46 4.94 14.28
N GLY A 121 1.77 4.79 14.13
CA GLY A 121 2.71 5.86 14.42
C GLY A 121 2.49 7.06 13.51
N GLU A 122 2.43 6.85 12.18
CA GLU A 122 2.21 7.91 11.21
C GLU A 122 0.91 8.68 11.47
N ALA A 123 -0.17 7.97 11.73
CA ALA A 123 -1.47 8.58 11.99
C ALA A 123 -1.50 9.30 13.36
N ALA A 124 -0.76 8.82 14.35
CA ALA A 124 -0.56 9.52 15.62
C ALA A 124 0.22 10.82 15.43
N HIS A 125 1.27 10.82 14.60
CA HIS A 125 2.03 12.02 14.24
C HIS A 125 1.14 13.08 13.57
N GLU A 126 0.32 12.69 12.58
CA GLU A 126 -0.63 13.61 11.94
C GLU A 126 -1.71 14.14 12.91
N ALA A 127 -2.04 13.36 13.94
CA ALA A 127 -2.93 13.81 15.02
C ALA A 127 -2.24 14.78 16.00
N GLY A 128 -0.92 14.96 15.92
CA GLY A 128 -0.12 15.75 16.87
C GLY A 128 0.28 14.98 18.12
N PHE A 129 0.21 13.63 18.11
CA PHE A 129 0.51 12.79 19.27
C PHE A 129 1.90 12.11 19.14
N GLU A 130 2.95 12.90 19.23
CA GLU A 130 4.35 12.45 19.06
C GLU A 130 4.76 11.29 19.98
N THR A 131 4.28 11.26 21.23
CA THR A 131 4.62 10.17 22.15
C THR A 131 4.09 8.83 21.65
N LEU A 132 2.87 8.78 21.13
CA LEU A 132 2.29 7.57 20.55
C LEU A 132 3.03 7.15 19.27
N PHE A 133 3.42 8.13 18.43
CA PHE A 133 4.27 7.88 17.27
C PHE A 133 5.57 7.19 17.67
N MET A 134 6.32 7.74 18.62
CA MET A 134 7.60 7.20 19.05
C MET A 134 7.46 5.80 19.66
N TYR A 135 6.40 5.55 20.41
CA TYR A 135 6.14 4.24 21.01
C TYR A 135 5.78 3.19 19.94
N ALA A 136 4.91 3.52 19.00
CA ALA A 136 4.53 2.60 17.92
C ALA A 136 5.74 2.22 17.07
N TRP A 137 6.62 3.18 16.78
CA TRP A 137 7.84 2.93 16.00
C TRP A 137 8.87 2.11 16.77
N ARG A 138 9.06 2.38 18.06
CA ARG A 138 9.92 1.56 18.94
C ARG A 138 9.43 0.11 18.97
N ASP A 139 8.13 -0.10 19.20
CA ASP A 139 7.58 -1.43 19.40
C ASP A 139 7.51 -2.21 18.07
N ARG A 140 7.39 -1.49 16.94
CA ARG A 140 7.53 -2.06 15.60
C ARG A 140 8.88 -2.74 15.37
N GLU A 141 9.96 -2.25 16.00
CA GLU A 141 11.29 -2.86 15.88
C GLU A 141 11.31 -4.33 16.31
N THR A 142 10.48 -4.72 17.27
CA THR A 142 10.34 -6.15 17.67
C THR A 142 9.95 -7.03 16.49
N VAL A 143 9.00 -6.60 15.66
CA VAL A 143 8.60 -7.34 14.44
C VAL A 143 9.70 -7.32 13.39
N MET A 144 10.38 -6.18 13.24
CA MET A 144 11.48 -6.05 12.28
C MET A 144 12.63 -7.00 12.62
N ASP A 145 12.97 -7.14 13.92
CA ASP A 145 13.99 -8.07 14.40
C ASP A 145 13.59 -9.54 14.23
N ILE A 146 12.29 -9.85 14.37
CA ILE A 146 11.75 -11.18 14.07
C ILE A 146 11.90 -11.50 12.57
N LEU A 147 11.50 -10.58 11.70
CA LEU A 147 11.58 -10.74 10.25
C LEU A 147 13.04 -10.89 9.78
N GLU A 148 13.96 -10.10 10.36
CA GLU A 148 15.39 -10.25 10.10
C GLU A 148 15.94 -11.60 10.54
N ALA A 149 15.57 -12.06 11.73
CA ALA A 149 15.98 -13.37 12.22
C ALA A 149 15.45 -14.54 11.35
N LEU A 150 14.24 -14.39 10.78
CA LEU A 150 13.64 -15.39 9.91
C LEU A 150 14.23 -15.41 8.50
N THR A 151 14.51 -14.23 7.94
CA THR A 151 14.73 -14.06 6.50
C THR A 151 16.08 -13.43 6.14
N GLY A 152 16.79 -12.91 7.14
CA GLY A 152 18.03 -12.14 6.95
C GLY A 152 17.80 -10.72 6.46
N ASN A 153 16.54 -10.24 6.39
CA ASN A 153 16.23 -8.90 5.94
C ASN A 153 15.03 -8.32 6.70
N ARG A 154 15.08 -7.01 6.96
CA ARG A 154 14.05 -6.27 7.71
C ARG A 154 12.86 -5.83 6.85
N VAL A 155 13.02 -5.69 5.53
CA VAL A 155 12.06 -5.05 4.62
C VAL A 155 11.71 -5.93 3.42
N ASN A 156 12.66 -6.24 2.55
CA ASN A 156 12.43 -7.10 1.37
C ASN A 156 12.94 -8.49 1.73
N TYR A 157 12.07 -9.31 2.26
CA TYR A 157 12.41 -10.56 2.94
C TYR A 157 12.94 -11.63 2.01
N SER A 158 12.58 -11.61 0.73
CA SER A 158 12.91 -12.64 -0.27
C SER A 158 12.58 -14.06 0.25
N ALA A 159 11.51 -14.17 1.05
CA ALA A 159 11.10 -15.41 1.66
C ALA A 159 10.41 -16.35 0.66
N ASN A 160 9.68 -15.80 -0.30
CA ASN A 160 8.97 -16.55 -1.33
C ASN A 160 9.91 -17.08 -2.41
N LEU A 161 9.64 -18.31 -2.85
CA LEU A 161 10.13 -18.91 -4.09
C LEU A 161 8.94 -19.37 -4.92
N LEU A 162 9.10 -19.46 -6.24
CA LEU A 162 8.11 -20.13 -7.07
C LEU A 162 8.06 -21.62 -6.70
N GLY A 163 6.89 -22.06 -6.23
CA GLY A 163 6.68 -23.40 -5.72
C GLY A 163 7.10 -23.60 -4.26
N GLY A 164 7.29 -22.55 -3.46
CA GLY A 164 7.59 -22.71 -2.04
C GLY A 164 8.16 -21.47 -1.36
N VAL A 165 8.99 -21.70 -0.33
CA VAL A 165 9.70 -20.67 0.45
C VAL A 165 11.17 -21.00 0.59
N LYS A 166 11.98 -19.98 0.86
CA LYS A 166 13.44 -20.11 0.96
C LYS A 166 13.91 -20.50 2.36
N TYR A 167 13.20 -20.07 3.38
CA TYR A 167 13.62 -20.23 4.78
C TYR A 167 12.62 -21.07 5.56
N ASP A 168 13.15 -21.89 6.46
CA ASP A 168 12.37 -22.63 7.44
C ASP A 168 12.32 -21.89 8.77
N VAL A 169 11.48 -22.37 9.69
CA VAL A 169 11.37 -21.87 11.06
C VAL A 169 12.05 -22.86 12.01
N THR A 170 13.11 -22.42 12.66
CA THR A 170 13.79 -23.19 13.71
C THR A 170 13.08 -23.06 15.06
N GLY A 171 13.35 -23.97 15.99
CA GLY A 171 12.80 -23.87 17.35
C GLY A 171 13.22 -22.60 18.08
N GLU A 172 14.45 -22.10 17.87
CA GLU A 172 14.93 -20.85 18.44
C GLU A 172 14.16 -19.64 17.87
N GLN A 173 13.95 -19.62 16.55
CA GLN A 173 13.16 -18.58 15.91
C GLN A 173 11.71 -18.61 16.35
N ALA A 174 11.11 -19.80 16.49
CA ALA A 174 9.75 -19.95 17.02
C ALA A 174 9.63 -19.35 18.44
N SER A 175 10.58 -19.65 19.32
CA SER A 175 10.63 -19.05 20.67
C SER A 175 10.80 -17.54 20.67
N LYS A 176 11.63 -17.00 19.77
CA LYS A 176 11.79 -15.54 19.60
C LYS A 176 10.50 -14.89 19.10
N ILE A 177 9.80 -15.54 18.17
CA ILE A 177 8.50 -15.05 17.68
C ILE A 177 7.49 -14.99 18.83
N GLU A 178 7.33 -16.07 19.60
CA GLU A 178 6.38 -16.13 20.72
C GLU A 178 6.64 -15.02 21.75
N GLN A 179 7.90 -14.83 22.17
CA GLN A 179 8.27 -13.76 23.09
C GLN A 179 7.96 -12.36 22.52
N GLY A 180 8.24 -12.15 21.25
CA GLY A 180 7.92 -10.89 20.58
C GLY A 180 6.41 -10.66 20.47
N LEU A 181 5.62 -11.70 20.21
CA LEU A 181 4.17 -11.61 20.17
C LEU A 181 3.57 -11.29 21.54
N ASP A 182 4.07 -11.87 22.63
CA ASP A 182 3.62 -11.57 23.98
C ASP A 182 3.84 -10.08 24.33
N TYR A 183 5.02 -9.56 24.02
CA TYR A 183 5.31 -8.13 24.17
C TYR A 183 4.40 -7.25 23.32
N LEU A 184 4.27 -7.56 22.04
CA LEU A 184 3.47 -6.77 21.10
C LEU A 184 1.98 -6.80 21.44
N GLU A 185 1.47 -7.92 21.96
CA GLU A 185 0.09 -8.03 22.38
C GLU A 185 -0.23 -7.14 23.58
N GLU A 186 0.67 -7.06 24.57
CA GLU A 186 0.56 -6.11 25.68
C GLU A 186 0.56 -4.66 25.19
N ARG A 187 1.51 -4.33 24.28
CA ARG A 187 1.59 -2.98 23.70
C ARG A 187 0.37 -2.62 22.89
N THR A 188 -0.16 -3.56 22.12
CA THR A 188 -1.39 -3.35 21.31
C THR A 188 -2.61 -3.08 22.17
N ARG A 189 -2.75 -3.76 23.33
CA ARG A 189 -3.81 -3.44 24.31
C ARG A 189 -3.69 -2.01 24.82
N HIS A 190 -2.48 -1.60 25.19
CA HIS A 190 -2.21 -0.22 25.59
C HIS A 190 -2.58 0.78 24.49
N TYR A 191 -2.20 0.52 23.23
CA TYR A 191 -2.54 1.41 22.12
C TYR A 191 -4.06 1.48 21.86
N LEU A 192 -4.74 0.35 21.97
CA LEU A 192 -6.19 0.31 21.83
C LEU A 192 -6.88 1.15 22.93
N ASP A 193 -6.39 1.06 24.16
CA ASP A 193 -6.87 1.88 25.27
C ASP A 193 -6.64 3.37 24.98
N VAL A 194 -5.43 3.77 24.62
CA VAL A 194 -5.09 5.16 24.33
C VAL A 194 -5.97 5.74 23.22
N VAL A 195 -6.11 5.07 22.07
CA VAL A 195 -6.87 5.62 20.93
C VAL A 195 -8.37 5.70 21.20
N THR A 196 -8.90 4.95 22.18
CA THR A 196 -10.32 4.93 22.53
C THR A 196 -10.67 5.72 23.80
N SER A 197 -9.67 6.16 24.59
CA SER A 197 -9.88 6.86 25.86
C SER A 197 -9.30 8.26 25.93
N ASP A 198 -8.22 8.58 25.16
CA ASP A 198 -7.61 9.90 25.18
C ASP A 198 -8.54 10.97 24.55
N PRO A 199 -8.97 12.00 25.32
CA PRO A 199 -9.96 12.95 24.84
C PRO A 199 -9.48 13.79 23.63
N VAL A 200 -8.18 14.12 23.59
CA VAL A 200 -7.61 14.94 22.50
C VAL A 200 -7.54 14.11 21.22
N PHE A 201 -7.11 12.87 21.33
CA PHE A 201 -7.06 11.95 20.19
C PHE A 201 -8.46 11.66 19.64
N ILE A 202 -9.44 11.46 20.52
CA ILE A 202 -10.85 11.26 20.14
C ILE A 202 -11.41 12.46 19.36
N GLN A 203 -11.09 13.70 19.78
CA GLN A 203 -11.52 14.89 19.05
C GLN A 203 -10.94 14.98 17.63
N ARG A 204 -9.76 14.39 17.39
CA ARG A 204 -9.10 14.36 16.08
C ARG A 204 -9.51 13.18 15.20
N THR A 205 -10.31 12.23 15.73
CA THR A 205 -10.60 10.97 15.02
C THR A 205 -12.08 10.65 14.94
N ARG A 206 -12.84 10.85 16.02
CA ARG A 206 -14.26 10.50 16.08
C ARG A 206 -15.10 11.46 15.25
N GLY A 207 -15.92 10.89 14.35
CA GLY A 207 -16.79 11.66 13.45
C GLY A 207 -16.04 12.35 12.29
N ILE A 208 -14.72 12.19 12.18
CA ILE A 208 -13.93 12.76 11.09
C ILE A 208 -13.75 11.71 9.99
N GLY A 209 -13.91 12.12 8.73
CA GLY A 209 -13.76 11.26 7.55
C GLY A 209 -14.74 10.09 7.55
N VAL A 210 -15.97 10.32 8.00
CA VAL A 210 -17.03 9.30 8.06
C VAL A 210 -17.39 8.83 6.65
N MET A 211 -17.34 7.52 6.46
CA MET A 211 -17.74 6.83 5.23
C MET A 211 -18.75 5.74 5.59
N THR A 212 -19.93 5.81 5.00
CA THR A 212 -20.96 4.77 5.17
C THR A 212 -20.59 3.50 4.41
N ALA A 213 -21.17 2.36 4.79
CA ALA A 213 -20.99 1.09 4.07
C ALA A 213 -21.39 1.21 2.58
N VAL A 214 -22.47 1.93 2.28
CA VAL A 214 -22.94 2.16 0.91
C VAL A 214 -21.92 2.98 0.10
N GLN A 215 -21.32 4.01 0.71
CA GLN A 215 -20.27 4.79 0.05
C GLN A 215 -19.01 3.94 -0.17
N ALA A 216 -18.60 3.15 0.83
CA ALA A 216 -17.44 2.27 0.73
C ALA A 216 -17.60 1.24 -0.41
N ASP A 217 -18.78 0.63 -0.52
CA ASP A 217 -19.08 -0.32 -1.59
C ASP A 217 -19.11 0.36 -2.96
N ARG A 218 -19.81 1.49 -3.08
CA ARG A 218 -19.91 2.26 -4.33
C ARG A 218 -18.55 2.76 -4.84
N LEU A 219 -17.64 3.13 -3.94
CA LEU A 219 -16.29 3.60 -4.28
C LEU A 219 -15.30 2.44 -4.48
N GLY A 220 -15.71 1.20 -4.23
CA GLY A 220 -14.85 0.03 -4.33
C GLY A 220 -13.73 0.01 -3.28
N VAL A 221 -13.98 0.58 -2.10
CA VAL A 221 -13.01 0.63 -1.01
C VAL A 221 -12.75 -0.77 -0.44
N VAL A 222 -11.51 -1.05 -0.08
CA VAL A 222 -11.05 -2.38 0.36
C VAL A 222 -10.30 -2.31 1.70
N GLY A 223 -10.14 -3.47 2.32
CA GLY A 223 -9.31 -3.65 3.50
C GLY A 223 -9.87 -3.03 4.78
N PRO A 224 -8.99 -2.67 5.74
CA PRO A 224 -9.41 -2.09 7.02
C PRO A 224 -10.26 -0.83 6.88
N THR A 225 -10.05 -0.05 5.81
CA THR A 225 -10.84 1.16 5.53
C THR A 225 -12.30 0.82 5.22
N ALA A 226 -12.56 -0.25 4.45
CA ALA A 226 -13.91 -0.75 4.20
C ALA A 226 -14.50 -1.41 5.44
N ARG A 227 -13.73 -2.24 6.14
CA ARG A 227 -14.16 -2.94 7.36
C ARG A 227 -14.51 -2.00 8.49
N ALA A 228 -13.86 -0.84 8.58
CA ALA A 228 -14.22 0.23 9.53
C ALA A 228 -15.62 0.83 9.26
N SER A 229 -16.13 0.68 8.04
CA SER A 229 -17.47 1.12 7.61
C SER A 229 -18.51 -0.02 7.63
N GLY A 230 -18.20 -1.18 8.22
CA GLY A 230 -19.10 -2.32 8.31
C GLY A 230 -19.18 -3.21 7.07
N VAL A 231 -18.33 -2.99 6.07
CA VAL A 231 -18.29 -3.83 4.87
C VAL A 231 -17.53 -5.13 5.19
N VAL A 232 -18.24 -6.26 5.12
CA VAL A 232 -17.66 -7.59 5.36
C VAL A 232 -16.95 -8.04 4.08
N ARG A 233 -15.68 -7.65 3.94
CA ARG A 233 -14.86 -8.01 2.80
C ARG A 233 -13.41 -8.23 3.23
N ASP A 234 -12.94 -9.48 3.11
CA ASP A 234 -11.57 -9.89 3.41
C ASP A 234 -11.20 -11.09 2.55
N VAL A 235 -10.18 -10.94 1.71
CA VAL A 235 -9.78 -11.98 0.75
C VAL A 235 -9.33 -13.26 1.44
N ARG A 236 -8.77 -13.16 2.66
CA ARG A 236 -8.35 -14.33 3.46
C ARG A 236 -9.51 -15.26 3.79
N VAL A 237 -10.73 -14.74 3.81
CA VAL A 237 -11.97 -15.48 4.11
C VAL A 237 -12.79 -15.75 2.85
N GLU A 238 -12.96 -14.74 1.97
CA GLU A 238 -13.77 -14.87 0.75
C GLU A 238 -13.14 -15.82 -0.29
N ALA A 239 -11.81 -15.79 -0.42
CA ALA A 239 -11.04 -16.60 -1.35
C ALA A 239 -9.72 -17.01 -0.70
N PRO A 240 -9.74 -17.93 0.28
CA PRO A 240 -8.58 -18.35 1.03
C PRO A 240 -7.43 -18.77 0.12
N TYR A 241 -6.24 -18.32 0.43
CA TYR A 241 -5.00 -18.63 -0.26
C TYR A 241 -3.94 -19.06 0.77
N ALA A 242 -2.78 -19.53 0.32
CA ALA A 242 -1.75 -20.08 1.19
C ALA A 242 -2.35 -21.09 2.18
N ALA A 243 -2.18 -20.92 3.47
CA ALA A 243 -2.69 -21.82 4.49
C ALA A 243 -3.93 -21.29 5.24
N TYR A 244 -4.57 -20.18 4.79
CA TYR A 244 -5.74 -19.60 5.49
C TYR A 244 -6.95 -20.53 5.59
N THR A 245 -7.03 -21.58 4.78
CA THR A 245 -8.04 -22.64 4.98
C THR A 245 -7.74 -23.50 6.22
N ALA A 246 -6.44 -23.74 6.49
CA ALA A 246 -6.00 -24.54 7.65
C ALA A 246 -5.89 -23.67 8.92
N PHE A 247 -5.50 -22.40 8.78
CA PHE A 247 -5.33 -21.43 9.86
C PHE A 247 -6.19 -20.19 9.61
N PRO A 248 -7.51 -20.31 9.74
CA PRO A 248 -8.43 -19.22 9.37
C PRO A 248 -8.32 -18.02 10.32
N ILE A 249 -8.67 -16.85 9.80
CA ILE A 249 -8.82 -15.59 10.56
C ILE A 249 -10.30 -15.23 10.73
N THR A 250 -10.57 -14.36 11.69
CA THR A 250 -11.87 -13.73 11.85
C THR A 250 -11.79 -12.28 11.39
N PRO A 251 -12.58 -11.84 10.39
CA PRO A 251 -12.56 -10.45 9.96
C PRO A 251 -12.99 -9.50 11.08
N VAL A 252 -12.20 -8.46 11.30
CA VAL A 252 -12.52 -7.41 12.28
C VAL A 252 -13.33 -6.32 11.62
N LEU A 253 -14.47 -5.97 12.22
CA LEU A 253 -15.41 -4.98 11.70
C LEU A 253 -15.66 -3.88 12.74
N ALA A 254 -15.93 -2.66 12.23
CA ALA A 254 -16.52 -1.56 12.96
C ALA A 254 -17.63 -0.92 12.10
N GLN A 255 -18.51 -0.12 12.70
CA GLN A 255 -19.68 0.43 12.01
C GLN A 255 -19.64 1.95 11.84
N ALA A 256 -18.82 2.65 12.63
CA ALA A 256 -18.81 4.11 12.64
C ALA A 256 -18.26 4.74 11.36
N GLY A 257 -17.38 4.04 10.63
CA GLY A 257 -16.82 4.48 9.36
C GLY A 257 -15.90 5.70 9.44
N ASP A 258 -15.60 6.20 10.62
CA ASP A 258 -14.73 7.34 10.89
C ASP A 258 -13.26 6.92 11.10
N LEU A 259 -12.42 7.88 11.42
CA LEU A 259 -11.00 7.60 11.68
C LEU A 259 -10.79 6.74 12.92
N GLU A 260 -11.55 6.98 14.02
CA GLU A 260 -11.48 6.15 15.23
C GLU A 260 -11.75 4.68 14.90
N ALA A 261 -12.79 4.40 14.12
CA ALA A 261 -13.11 3.05 13.65
C ALA A 261 -11.96 2.42 12.84
N ARG A 262 -11.24 3.22 12.03
CA ARG A 262 -10.08 2.74 11.27
C ARG A 262 -8.89 2.39 12.17
N PHE A 263 -8.68 3.11 13.28
CA PHE A 263 -7.70 2.76 14.30
C PHE A 263 -8.09 1.46 15.02
N VAL A 264 -9.32 1.38 15.49
CA VAL A 264 -9.83 0.22 16.22
C VAL A 264 -9.74 -1.06 15.37
N VAL A 265 -10.15 -1.00 14.11
CA VAL A 265 -10.07 -2.17 13.20
C VAL A 265 -8.63 -2.65 13.06
N ARG A 266 -7.67 -1.77 12.74
CA ARG A 266 -6.28 -2.18 12.54
C ARG A 266 -5.63 -2.73 13.82
N LEU A 267 -5.89 -2.11 14.97
CA LEU A 267 -5.36 -2.60 16.24
C LEU A 267 -5.95 -3.95 16.63
N ARG A 268 -7.24 -4.18 16.36
CA ARG A 268 -7.86 -5.48 16.60
C ARG A 268 -7.40 -6.54 15.60
N GLU A 269 -7.12 -6.19 14.36
CA GLU A 269 -6.53 -7.09 13.38
C GLU A 269 -5.14 -7.59 13.81
N LEU A 270 -4.38 -6.82 14.61
CA LEU A 270 -3.12 -7.29 15.18
C LEU A 270 -3.31 -8.50 16.09
N PHE A 271 -4.35 -8.52 16.93
CA PHE A 271 -4.63 -9.69 17.77
C PHE A 271 -4.98 -10.93 16.94
N GLU A 272 -5.72 -10.77 15.85
CA GLU A 272 -5.97 -11.86 14.91
C GLU A 272 -4.68 -12.37 14.28
N SER A 273 -3.79 -11.47 13.85
CA SER A 273 -2.48 -11.83 13.30
C SER A 273 -1.63 -12.59 14.32
N TYR A 274 -1.57 -12.13 15.58
CA TYR A 274 -0.85 -12.84 16.64
C TYR A 274 -1.44 -14.23 16.90
N GLY A 275 -2.76 -14.34 16.95
CA GLY A 275 -3.45 -15.61 17.12
C GLY A 275 -3.17 -16.60 15.99
N VAL A 276 -3.17 -16.15 14.73
CA VAL A 276 -2.83 -17.00 13.57
C VAL A 276 -1.38 -17.45 13.62
N ILE A 277 -0.44 -16.54 13.88
CA ILE A 277 0.98 -16.88 13.95
C ILE A 277 1.22 -17.95 15.02
N ARG A 278 0.63 -17.82 16.22
CA ARG A 278 0.74 -18.84 17.28
C ARG A 278 0.14 -20.20 16.85
N ARG A 279 -1.03 -20.18 16.19
CA ARG A 279 -1.64 -21.44 15.66
C ARG A 279 -0.74 -22.12 14.64
N ILE A 280 -0.09 -21.36 13.76
CA ILE A 280 0.85 -21.89 12.78
C ILE A 280 2.08 -22.48 13.49
N LEU A 281 2.69 -21.77 14.44
CA LEU A 281 3.86 -22.25 15.17
C LEU A 281 3.57 -23.54 15.92
N ALA A 282 2.42 -23.65 16.58
CA ALA A 282 2.00 -24.84 17.32
C ALA A 282 1.68 -26.05 16.42
N ASN A 283 1.30 -25.80 15.15
CA ASN A 283 0.82 -26.85 14.25
C ASN A 283 1.52 -26.79 12.86
N LEU A 284 2.76 -26.33 12.81
CA LEU A 284 3.50 -26.18 11.55
C LEU A 284 3.62 -27.54 10.84
N PRO A 285 3.04 -27.71 9.63
CA PRO A 285 3.06 -28.98 8.94
C PRO A 285 4.49 -29.47 8.69
N PRO A 286 4.78 -30.77 8.83
CA PRO A 286 6.06 -31.32 8.39
C PRO A 286 6.14 -31.36 6.86
N GLY A 287 7.33 -31.41 6.30
CA GLY A 287 7.54 -31.62 4.86
C GLY A 287 8.53 -30.65 4.23
N GLU A 288 8.51 -30.65 2.92
CA GLU A 288 9.43 -29.86 2.10
C GLU A 288 9.05 -28.36 2.11
N LEU A 289 10.06 -27.50 1.88
CA LEU A 289 9.89 -26.05 1.79
C LEU A 289 9.61 -25.58 0.35
N VAL A 290 10.00 -26.37 -0.64
CA VAL A 290 9.91 -26.00 -2.05
C VAL A 290 9.73 -27.26 -2.91
N LEU A 291 9.05 -27.11 -4.02
CA LEU A 291 8.90 -28.16 -5.02
C LEU A 291 10.27 -28.57 -5.60
N LYS A 292 10.48 -29.84 -5.82
CA LYS A 292 11.71 -30.37 -6.44
C LYS A 292 11.95 -29.82 -7.85
N ARG A 293 10.89 -29.48 -8.56
CA ARG A 293 10.96 -28.92 -9.91
C ARG A 293 9.89 -27.85 -10.12
N MET A 294 10.30 -26.70 -10.58
CA MET A 294 9.45 -25.63 -11.11
C MET A 294 9.74 -25.48 -12.60
N PRO A 295 8.73 -25.47 -13.48
CA PRO A 295 8.94 -25.27 -14.91
C PRO A 295 9.61 -23.90 -15.18
N ARG A 296 10.63 -23.89 -16.05
CA ARG A 296 11.24 -22.63 -16.51
C ARG A 296 10.36 -21.87 -17.50
N ARG A 297 9.63 -22.62 -18.33
CA ARG A 297 8.64 -22.09 -19.27
C ARG A 297 7.26 -22.39 -18.72
N ILE A 298 6.45 -21.37 -18.60
CA ILE A 298 5.08 -21.48 -18.09
C ILE A 298 4.15 -21.57 -19.29
N LYS A 299 3.20 -22.50 -19.26
CA LYS A 299 2.22 -22.70 -20.33
C LYS A 299 1.53 -21.38 -20.69
N ALA A 300 1.20 -21.21 -21.97
CA ALA A 300 0.38 -20.10 -22.43
C ALA A 300 -0.98 -20.12 -21.71
N GLY A 301 -1.40 -18.96 -21.23
CA GLY A 301 -2.64 -18.82 -20.46
C GLY A 301 -2.64 -17.56 -19.62
N GLU A 302 -3.72 -17.38 -18.88
CA GLU A 302 -3.94 -16.25 -17.99
C GLU A 302 -4.26 -16.76 -16.58
N ALA A 303 -3.78 -16.05 -15.57
CA ALA A 303 -4.10 -16.31 -14.18
C ALA A 303 -4.42 -15.01 -13.46
N ILE A 304 -5.30 -15.14 -12.48
CA ILE A 304 -5.65 -14.07 -11.55
C ILE A 304 -5.36 -14.59 -10.14
N SER A 305 -4.59 -13.80 -9.38
CA SER A 305 -4.40 -14.02 -7.95
C SER A 305 -4.88 -12.84 -7.15
N ARG A 306 -5.53 -13.13 -6.03
CA ARG A 306 -6.03 -12.15 -5.07
C ARG A 306 -5.48 -12.49 -3.69
N VAL A 307 -5.00 -11.49 -2.97
CA VAL A 307 -4.51 -11.63 -1.60
C VAL A 307 -4.93 -10.42 -0.76
N GLU A 308 -4.96 -10.55 0.54
CA GLU A 308 -5.25 -9.45 1.46
C GLU A 308 -3.94 -8.84 1.97
N ALA A 309 -3.50 -7.75 1.34
CA ALA A 309 -2.41 -6.95 1.87
C ALA A 309 -2.85 -6.18 3.14
N PRO A 310 -1.93 -5.61 3.94
CA PRO A 310 -2.30 -4.83 5.13
C PRO A 310 -3.29 -3.70 4.85
N ARG A 311 -3.27 -3.13 3.66
CA ARG A 311 -4.16 -2.05 3.22
C ARG A 311 -5.44 -2.51 2.53
N GLY A 312 -5.55 -3.83 2.26
CA GLY A 312 -6.71 -4.46 1.63
C GLY A 312 -6.35 -5.33 0.43
N GLU A 313 -7.34 -5.63 -0.39
CA GLU A 313 -7.21 -6.52 -1.54
C GLU A 313 -6.13 -6.05 -2.53
N LEU A 314 -5.17 -6.91 -2.76
CA LEU A 314 -4.15 -6.82 -3.80
C LEU A 314 -4.47 -7.85 -4.89
N PHE A 315 -4.50 -7.40 -6.13
CA PHE A 315 -4.89 -8.20 -7.29
C PHE A 315 -3.76 -8.22 -8.32
N TYR A 316 -3.43 -9.41 -8.82
CA TYR A 316 -2.51 -9.63 -9.93
C TYR A 316 -3.21 -10.32 -11.09
N PHE A 317 -2.99 -9.80 -12.29
CA PHE A 317 -3.28 -10.49 -13.54
C PHE A 317 -1.95 -10.82 -14.22
N ILE A 318 -1.77 -12.08 -14.58
CA ILE A 318 -0.53 -12.58 -15.19
C ILE A 318 -0.89 -13.34 -16.45
N ARG A 319 -0.25 -12.96 -17.57
CA ARG A 319 -0.39 -13.65 -18.85
C ARG A 319 0.93 -14.23 -19.29
N SER A 320 0.89 -15.50 -19.72
CA SER A 320 2.01 -16.23 -20.31
C SER A 320 1.73 -16.56 -21.77
N ASN A 321 2.73 -16.43 -22.62
CA ASN A 321 2.70 -16.86 -24.01
C ASN A 321 3.42 -18.22 -24.23
N GLY A 322 3.79 -18.93 -23.16
CA GLY A 322 4.54 -20.19 -23.24
C GLY A 322 6.06 -20.03 -23.15
N SER A 323 6.55 -18.81 -22.93
CA SER A 323 7.98 -18.53 -22.83
C SER A 323 8.50 -18.63 -21.38
N ASP A 324 9.78 -18.29 -21.19
CA ASP A 324 10.42 -18.15 -19.88
C ASP A 324 10.25 -16.76 -19.26
N THR A 325 9.52 -15.87 -19.94
CA THR A 325 9.13 -14.52 -19.48
C THR A 325 7.63 -14.36 -19.52
N PRO A 326 7.01 -13.58 -18.64
CA PRO A 326 5.59 -13.25 -18.77
C PRO A 326 5.38 -12.32 -19.99
N ASP A 327 4.25 -12.51 -20.67
CA ASP A 327 3.79 -11.60 -21.69
C ASP A 327 3.22 -10.31 -21.08
N ARG A 328 2.55 -10.44 -19.93
CA ARG A 328 1.99 -9.29 -19.21
C ARG A 328 1.81 -9.59 -17.73
N VAL A 329 2.15 -8.62 -16.89
CA VAL A 329 1.77 -8.58 -15.49
C VAL A 329 1.06 -7.26 -15.20
N LYS A 330 -0.11 -7.32 -14.61
CA LYS A 330 -0.87 -6.18 -14.11
C LYS A 330 -1.08 -6.32 -12.61
N VAL A 331 -0.95 -5.20 -11.92
CA VAL A 331 -1.06 -5.15 -10.47
C VAL A 331 -2.09 -4.08 -10.09
N ARG A 332 -3.15 -4.42 -9.39
CA ARG A 332 -4.07 -3.46 -8.78
C ARG A 332 -3.88 -3.49 -7.26
N THR A 333 -3.46 -2.39 -6.71
CA THR A 333 -3.15 -2.27 -5.28
C THR A 333 -4.33 -1.72 -4.48
N PRO A 334 -4.41 -2.00 -3.16
CA PRO A 334 -5.49 -1.49 -2.34
C PRO A 334 -5.55 0.05 -2.26
N THR A 335 -4.41 0.73 -2.26
CA THR A 335 -4.38 2.20 -2.24
C THR A 335 -5.05 2.81 -3.46
N LEU A 336 -4.92 2.18 -4.65
CA LEU A 336 -5.61 2.66 -5.85
C LEU A 336 -7.13 2.60 -5.68
N CYS A 337 -7.65 1.54 -5.07
CA CYS A 337 -9.08 1.40 -4.78
C CYS A 337 -9.54 2.44 -3.74
N ASN A 338 -8.72 2.70 -2.72
CA ASN A 338 -9.07 3.57 -1.61
C ASN A 338 -8.93 5.07 -1.93
N MET A 339 -8.19 5.43 -3.00
CA MET A 339 -7.86 6.83 -3.29
C MET A 339 -9.09 7.69 -3.57
N ALA A 340 -10.09 7.17 -4.26
CA ALA A 340 -11.33 7.89 -4.54
C ALA A 340 -12.07 8.29 -3.26
N SER A 341 -11.94 7.51 -2.18
CA SER A 341 -12.57 7.85 -0.89
C SER A 341 -11.97 9.09 -0.25
N VAL A 342 -10.66 9.35 -0.40
CA VAL A 342 -10.02 10.56 0.12
C VAL A 342 -10.67 11.81 -0.48
N LEU A 343 -10.82 11.84 -1.81
CA LEU A 343 -11.41 12.98 -2.50
C LEU A 343 -12.86 13.22 -2.06
N THR A 344 -13.62 12.13 -1.87
CA THR A 344 -15.02 12.22 -1.43
C THR A 344 -15.13 12.67 0.03
N LEU A 345 -14.24 12.17 0.90
CA LEU A 345 -14.33 12.42 2.35
C LEU A 345 -13.77 13.78 2.77
N THR A 346 -12.96 14.43 1.95
CA THR A 346 -12.40 15.76 2.23
C THR A 346 -13.34 16.89 1.86
N VAL A 347 -14.17 16.71 0.84
CA VAL A 347 -15.14 17.75 0.43
C VAL A 347 -16.17 18.00 1.52
N GLY A 348 -16.38 19.27 1.86
CA GLY A 348 -17.27 19.73 2.95
C GLY A 348 -16.63 19.65 4.34
N ARG A 349 -15.33 19.36 4.45
CA ARG A 349 -14.59 19.30 5.72
C ARG A 349 -13.62 20.47 5.85
N HIS A 350 -13.17 20.71 7.08
CA HIS A 350 -12.12 21.69 7.33
C HIS A 350 -10.78 21.25 6.71
N LEU A 351 -10.02 22.21 6.21
CA LEU A 351 -8.67 21.94 5.69
C LEU A 351 -7.78 21.25 6.73
N ALA A 352 -7.94 21.59 8.01
CA ALA A 352 -7.21 20.95 9.12
C ALA A 352 -7.48 19.46 9.28
N ASP A 353 -8.59 18.92 8.76
CA ASP A 353 -8.93 17.49 8.82
C ASP A 353 -8.33 16.69 7.64
N VAL A 354 -7.89 17.37 6.59
CA VAL A 354 -7.39 16.73 5.35
C VAL A 354 -6.22 15.79 5.62
N PRO A 355 -5.16 16.15 6.38
CA PRO A 355 -4.07 15.24 6.68
C PRO A 355 -4.55 13.95 7.38
N MET A 356 -5.46 14.08 8.33
CA MET A 356 -6.05 12.95 9.06
C MET A 356 -6.90 12.04 8.15
N ILE A 357 -7.71 12.63 7.26
CA ILE A 357 -8.50 11.87 6.28
C ILE A 357 -7.58 11.13 5.31
N LEU A 358 -6.52 11.79 4.86
CA LEU A 358 -5.54 11.22 3.95
C LEU A 358 -4.79 10.04 4.60
N VAL A 359 -4.22 10.23 5.79
CA VAL A 359 -3.54 9.14 6.50
C VAL A 359 -4.49 8.01 6.86
N GLY A 360 -5.78 8.31 7.06
CA GLY A 360 -6.81 7.34 7.44
C GLY A 360 -7.01 6.18 6.47
N ILE A 361 -6.67 6.33 5.19
CA ILE A 361 -6.70 5.23 4.21
C ILE A 361 -5.39 4.46 4.14
N ASP A 362 -4.34 4.89 4.85
CA ASP A 362 -3.00 4.30 4.80
C ASP A 362 -2.43 4.31 3.36
N PRO A 363 -2.21 5.49 2.74
CA PRO A 363 -1.84 5.53 1.33
C PRO A 363 -0.39 5.07 1.12
N CYS A 364 -0.16 4.23 0.10
CA CYS A 364 1.15 3.85 -0.38
C CYS A 364 1.25 4.24 -1.87
N PHE A 365 1.98 5.31 -2.17
CA PHE A 365 2.10 5.80 -3.55
C PHE A 365 3.04 4.95 -4.38
N SER A 366 4.06 4.35 -3.79
CA SER A 366 4.94 3.37 -4.47
C SER A 366 4.16 2.20 -5.08
N CYS A 367 3.09 1.77 -4.40
CA CYS A 367 2.20 0.73 -4.89
C CYS A 367 1.24 1.22 -5.98
N ASN A 368 1.02 2.53 -6.07
CA ASN A 368 -0.12 3.10 -6.77
C ASN A 368 0.19 3.61 -8.18
N ASP A 369 1.46 3.89 -8.46
CA ASP A 369 1.86 4.52 -9.71
C ASP A 369 1.92 3.55 -10.88
N ARG A 370 1.12 3.83 -11.90
CA ARG A 370 0.86 2.90 -13.02
C ARG A 370 1.38 3.37 -14.35
N GLY A 371 0.72 4.29 -14.95
CA GLY A 371 0.99 4.75 -16.29
C GLY A 371 1.14 6.25 -16.34
N LEU A 372 2.00 6.73 -17.24
CA LEU A 372 2.13 8.15 -17.49
C LEU A 372 1.25 8.50 -18.70
N VAL A 373 0.26 9.37 -18.48
CA VAL A 373 -0.48 10.04 -19.55
C VAL A 373 0.03 11.46 -19.63
N LEU A 374 0.70 11.80 -20.72
CA LEU A 374 1.15 13.17 -20.97
C LEU A 374 0.03 13.92 -21.69
N LYS A 375 -0.42 15.02 -21.07
CA LYS A 375 -1.30 15.99 -21.70
C LYS A 375 -0.46 17.13 -22.26
N ARG A 376 -0.54 17.35 -23.54
CA ARG A 376 0.07 18.50 -24.21
C ARG A 376 -1.04 19.33 -24.84
N GLY A 377 -1.45 20.40 -24.16
CA GLY A 377 -2.60 21.22 -24.61
C GLY A 377 -3.92 20.44 -24.56
N ALA A 378 -4.74 20.53 -25.59
CA ALA A 378 -6.01 19.79 -25.74
C ALA A 378 -5.81 18.33 -26.18
N ASP A 379 -4.63 17.97 -26.65
CA ASP A 379 -4.34 16.64 -27.17
C ASP A 379 -3.84 15.69 -26.08
N HIS A 380 -4.40 14.49 -26.06
CA HIS A 380 -3.97 13.40 -25.21
C HIS A 380 -3.01 12.50 -25.99
N GLU A 381 -1.69 12.62 -25.77
CA GLU A 381 -0.71 11.69 -26.33
C GLU A 381 -0.47 10.53 -25.36
N HIS A 382 -0.75 9.31 -25.82
CA HIS A 382 -0.29 8.10 -25.19
C HIS A 382 1.13 7.79 -25.67
N TRP A 383 2.11 8.05 -24.82
CA TRP A 383 3.49 7.73 -25.14
C TRP A 383 3.85 6.34 -24.66
N THR A 384 4.45 5.54 -25.54
CA THR A 384 5.03 4.26 -25.14
C THR A 384 6.27 4.50 -24.27
N TRP A 385 6.60 3.53 -23.42
CA TRP A 385 7.83 3.58 -22.63
C TRP A 385 9.08 3.79 -23.50
N ASP A 386 9.16 3.16 -24.66
CA ASP A 386 10.29 3.28 -25.57
C ASP A 386 10.42 4.71 -26.11
N ARG A 387 9.32 5.39 -26.39
CA ARG A 387 9.34 6.81 -26.81
C ARG A 387 9.78 7.73 -25.67
N LEU A 388 9.31 7.49 -24.43
CA LEU A 388 9.76 8.26 -23.26
C LEU A 388 11.25 8.04 -22.99
N ARG A 389 11.72 6.81 -23.09
CA ARG A 389 13.13 6.47 -22.96
C ARG A 389 13.97 7.17 -24.03
N GLN A 390 13.52 7.16 -25.29
CA GLN A 390 14.25 7.81 -26.39
C GLN A 390 14.35 9.31 -26.16
N ILE A 391 13.27 9.97 -25.75
CA ILE A 391 13.27 11.41 -25.41
C ILE A 391 14.28 11.70 -24.30
N GLY A 392 14.31 10.87 -23.23
CA GLY A 392 15.31 11.01 -22.18
C GLY A 392 16.76 10.83 -22.69
N LEU A 393 16.98 9.83 -23.55
CA LEU A 393 18.30 9.62 -24.15
C LEU A 393 18.72 10.79 -25.04
N ASP A 394 17.80 11.31 -25.85
CA ASP A 394 18.06 12.44 -26.76
C ASP A 394 18.34 13.73 -25.96
N TYR A 395 17.60 13.96 -24.88
CA TYR A 395 17.81 15.09 -23.97
C TYR A 395 19.24 15.07 -23.39
N TYR A 396 19.65 13.96 -22.78
CA TYR A 396 20.97 13.84 -22.17
C TYR A 396 22.11 13.72 -23.20
N ALA A 397 21.86 13.26 -24.42
CA ALA A 397 22.85 13.26 -25.52
C ALA A 397 23.10 14.69 -26.00
N GLY A 398 22.07 15.55 -26.09
CA GLY A 398 22.20 16.96 -26.42
C GLY A 398 23.03 17.75 -25.40
N GLU A 399 22.88 17.47 -24.11
CA GLU A 399 23.68 18.11 -23.05
C GLU A 399 25.15 17.67 -23.06
N ARG A 400 25.47 16.44 -23.46
CA ARG A 400 26.88 15.97 -23.60
C ARG A 400 27.60 16.54 -24.80
N GLY A 401 26.86 16.96 -25.83
CA GLY A 401 27.41 17.58 -27.02
C GLY A 401 27.86 19.05 -26.85
N SER A 402 27.41 19.73 -25.80
CA SER A 402 27.74 21.13 -25.50
C SER A 402 28.80 21.33 -24.41
N GLY A 403 29.38 20.27 -23.85
CA GLY A 403 30.30 20.31 -22.72
C GLY A 403 31.76 20.16 -23.11
N GLY A 404 32.34 21.15 -23.79
CA GLY A 404 33.77 21.38 -23.84
C GLY A 404 34.24 22.26 -22.68
N VAL A 405 34.98 21.66 -21.74
CA VAL A 405 35.94 22.28 -20.80
C VAL A 405 35.52 23.59 -20.11
N GLY A 406 35.17 23.53 -18.86
CA GLY A 406 35.10 24.68 -17.96
C GLY A 406 34.27 24.41 -16.72
N GLY A 407 34.92 24.04 -15.60
CA GLY A 407 34.25 23.84 -14.32
C GLY A 407 33.58 25.12 -13.82
N THR A 408 32.26 25.13 -13.83
CA THR A 408 31.44 26.02 -13.02
C THR A 408 30.22 25.25 -12.59
N SER A 409 29.87 25.37 -11.29
CA SER A 409 28.72 24.80 -10.66
C SER A 409 27.46 25.08 -11.47
N ILE A 410 26.88 24.04 -12.06
CA ILE A 410 25.59 24.14 -12.75
C ILE A 410 24.52 24.16 -11.68
N SER A 411 23.96 25.32 -11.41
CA SER A 411 22.63 25.44 -10.82
C SER A 411 21.65 24.81 -11.82
N PRO A 412 20.76 23.89 -11.41
CA PRO A 412 19.77 23.36 -12.34
C PRO A 412 18.97 24.52 -12.91
N ALA A 413 18.88 24.62 -14.24
CA ALA A 413 18.02 25.58 -14.87
C ALA A 413 16.60 25.44 -14.30
N PRO A 414 15.90 26.52 -13.99
CA PRO A 414 14.55 26.42 -13.50
C PRO A 414 13.72 25.67 -14.54
N LEU A 415 13.07 24.60 -14.10
CA LEU A 415 12.09 23.90 -14.92
C LEU A 415 11.10 24.95 -15.46
N PRO A 416 10.76 24.93 -16.75
CA PRO A 416 9.77 25.83 -17.28
C PRO A 416 8.51 25.70 -16.41
N PRO A 417 7.83 26.83 -16.09
CA PRO A 417 6.66 26.79 -15.24
C PRO A 417 5.66 25.78 -15.82
N CYS A 418 5.26 24.83 -14.97
CA CYS A 418 4.25 23.85 -15.34
C CYS A 418 3.01 24.62 -15.77
N PRO A 419 2.51 24.48 -17.01
CA PRO A 419 1.28 25.16 -17.38
C PRO A 419 0.15 24.71 -16.46
N PRO A 420 -0.80 25.59 -16.08
CA PRO A 420 -1.89 25.24 -15.18
C PRO A 420 -2.65 24.06 -15.76
N ALA A 421 -2.66 22.96 -15.04
CA ALA A 421 -3.38 21.75 -15.41
C ALA A 421 -4.88 21.99 -15.21
N LEU A 422 -5.61 22.13 -16.30
CA LEU A 422 -7.07 22.02 -16.29
C LEU A 422 -7.41 20.55 -16.02
N LEU A 423 -7.80 20.26 -14.79
CA LEU A 423 -8.34 18.97 -14.36
C LEU A 423 -9.84 18.96 -14.58
N THR A 424 -10.30 18.27 -15.60
CA THR A 424 -11.68 17.81 -15.70
C THR A 424 -11.66 16.29 -15.59
N GLY A 425 -12.32 15.78 -14.54
CA GLY A 425 -12.92 14.44 -14.44
C GLY A 425 -11.99 13.24 -14.56
N MET A 426 -11.91 12.47 -13.48
CA MET A 426 -11.58 11.05 -13.57
C MET A 426 -12.66 10.37 -14.42
N HIS A 427 -12.33 9.99 -15.66
CA HIS A 427 -13.01 8.89 -16.31
C HIS A 427 -12.22 7.60 -16.00
N VAL A 428 -12.89 6.68 -15.33
CA VAL A 428 -12.48 5.31 -15.01
C VAL A 428 -12.22 4.49 -16.28
#